data_b90dd5e775a79d08a1a05f1810236b4f
#
_entry.id   b90dd5e775a79d08a1a05f1810236b4f
#
_cell.length_a   1.000
_cell.length_b   1.000
_cell.length_c   1.000
_cell.angle_alpha   90.00
_cell.angle_beta   90.00
_cell.angle_gamma   90.00
#
_symmetry.space_group_name_H-M   'P 1'
#
loop_
_entity.id
_entity.type
_entity.pdbx_description
1 polymer ?
#
loop_
_entity_poly.entity_id
_entity_poly.type
_entity_poly.pdbx_seq_one_letter_code
_entity_poly.pdbx_strand_id
1 'polypeptide(L)'
;MKKYRVIILGTGNVSSYAVKALNKREDMEIVGVWTTDFAKDDIGKDAGLLRHCEGQPIGVTVTGDLDALIAMKPDAAMMGLGGPNVEATAVPIACKLLGAGINVVGTTLLRYLWPETCIFKDDVAAIKAACEAGNASFFVSGNHPGFACDFLPTAMLTSANKIDSINAVEIMNYSVAPNEFEMKEGRGFGMPVEFKALSENPEFIKMTWGPCVDYIANALGYKCEGYTTSYEKAVTDHDVSVAYGTIPAGTVAAVRLTVTGIINGKPAITVGAVNRMSEDCAPDWQRGSQPGVYYITVKGEPSMNMEYSYDMSVAYGYSIVACRALNAIPAVCAAKPGIVSSQEIPFTLPTCAFD
;
A
#
# COMPACT_ATOMS: atom_id res chain seq x y z
N MET A 1 -12.20 -23.00 15.43
CA MET A 1 -11.85 -21.58 15.20
C MET A 1 -12.93 -20.98 14.30
N LYS A 2 -13.31 -19.70 14.44
CA LYS A 2 -14.26 -19.06 13.50
C LYS A 2 -13.58 -19.00 12.12
N LYS A 3 -14.27 -19.47 11.09
CA LYS A 3 -13.83 -19.32 9.70
C LYS A 3 -14.47 -18.07 9.11
N TYR A 4 -13.66 -17.08 8.71
CA TYR A 4 -14.14 -15.84 8.14
C TYR A 4 -14.51 -16.03 6.66
N ARG A 5 -15.69 -15.56 6.28
CA ARG A 5 -16.18 -15.57 4.89
C ARG A 5 -15.74 -14.28 4.20
N VAL A 6 -14.92 -14.39 3.18
CA VAL A 6 -14.24 -13.25 2.54
C VAL A 6 -14.61 -13.17 1.06
N ILE A 7 -14.95 -11.98 0.59
CA ILE A 7 -15.00 -11.66 -0.84
C ILE A 7 -13.75 -10.87 -1.24
N ILE A 8 -13.27 -11.09 -2.45
CA ILE A 8 -12.14 -10.36 -3.03
C ILE A 8 -12.65 -9.42 -4.11
N LEU A 9 -12.23 -8.16 -4.04
CA LEU A 9 -12.59 -7.14 -5.02
C LEU A 9 -11.39 -6.80 -5.91
N GLY A 10 -11.52 -7.11 -7.18
CA GLY A 10 -10.50 -7.00 -8.21
C GLY A 10 -9.90 -8.35 -8.60
N THR A 11 -9.28 -8.40 -9.79
CA THR A 11 -8.58 -9.57 -10.35
C THR A 11 -7.14 -9.24 -10.74
N GLY A 12 -6.65 -8.06 -10.33
CA GLY A 12 -5.28 -7.61 -10.56
C GLY A 12 -4.24 -8.39 -9.75
N ASN A 13 -2.99 -7.93 -9.78
CA ASN A 13 -1.86 -8.62 -9.14
C ASN A 13 -2.08 -8.89 -7.65
N VAL A 14 -2.45 -7.87 -6.87
CA VAL A 14 -2.65 -7.99 -5.41
C VAL A 14 -3.83 -8.91 -5.10
N SER A 15 -4.96 -8.72 -5.80
CA SER A 15 -6.17 -9.51 -5.55
C SER A 15 -5.99 -10.99 -5.93
N SER A 16 -5.34 -11.29 -7.04
CA SER A 16 -5.05 -12.68 -7.40
C SER A 16 -4.06 -13.33 -6.43
N TYR A 17 -3.13 -12.56 -5.87
CA TYR A 17 -2.30 -13.05 -4.76
C TYR A 17 -3.10 -13.30 -3.49
N ALA A 18 -4.08 -12.44 -3.18
CA ALA A 18 -5.00 -12.66 -2.08
C ALA A 18 -5.81 -13.94 -2.25
N VAL A 19 -6.31 -14.23 -3.46
CA VAL A 19 -6.98 -15.50 -3.80
C VAL A 19 -6.05 -16.68 -3.51
N LYS A 20 -4.82 -16.65 -4.03
CA LYS A 20 -3.81 -17.70 -3.79
C LYS A 20 -3.54 -17.92 -2.30
N ALA A 21 -3.34 -16.83 -1.55
CA ALA A 21 -3.03 -16.91 -0.12
C ALA A 21 -4.22 -17.45 0.69
N LEU A 22 -5.44 -16.98 0.41
CA LEU A 22 -6.64 -17.42 1.11
C LEU A 22 -6.98 -18.88 0.84
N ASN A 23 -6.75 -19.38 -0.37
CA ASN A 23 -7.04 -20.75 -0.73
C ASN A 23 -6.25 -21.80 0.10
N LYS A 24 -5.18 -21.36 0.77
CA LYS A 24 -4.34 -22.18 1.65
C LYS A 24 -4.65 -22.00 3.14
N ARG A 25 -5.62 -21.16 3.49
CA ARG A 25 -5.92 -20.81 4.89
C ARG A 25 -7.10 -21.60 5.41
N GLU A 26 -7.00 -22.07 6.64
CA GLU A 26 -8.06 -22.80 7.32
C GLU A 26 -9.03 -21.87 8.06
N ASP A 27 -8.56 -20.69 8.47
CA ASP A 27 -9.32 -19.69 9.23
C ASP A 27 -10.19 -18.77 8.37
N MET A 28 -10.07 -18.86 7.04
CA MET A 28 -10.82 -18.04 6.08
C MET A 28 -11.31 -18.86 4.90
N GLU A 29 -12.36 -18.40 4.22
CA GLU A 29 -12.84 -18.97 2.96
C GLU A 29 -13.20 -17.88 1.97
N ILE A 30 -12.87 -18.10 0.70
CA ILE A 30 -13.29 -17.22 -0.39
C ILE A 30 -14.72 -17.61 -0.77
N VAL A 31 -15.67 -16.69 -0.55
CA VAL A 31 -17.07 -16.92 -0.94
C VAL A 31 -17.46 -16.19 -2.22
N GLY A 32 -16.58 -15.35 -2.77
CA GLY A 32 -16.79 -14.70 -4.05
C GLY A 32 -15.61 -13.84 -4.46
N VAL A 33 -15.49 -13.63 -5.77
CA VAL A 33 -14.53 -12.70 -6.38
C VAL A 33 -15.28 -11.79 -7.34
N TRP A 34 -15.12 -10.49 -7.18
CA TRP A 34 -15.77 -9.47 -8.01
C TRP A 34 -14.75 -8.66 -8.78
N THR A 35 -15.13 -8.21 -9.98
CA THR A 35 -14.33 -7.27 -10.76
C THR A 35 -15.17 -6.21 -11.44
N THR A 36 -14.53 -5.09 -11.79
CA THR A 36 -15.13 -4.00 -12.56
C THR A 36 -15.08 -4.30 -14.06
N ASP A 37 -15.76 -3.47 -14.84
CA ASP A 37 -15.68 -3.49 -16.31
C ASP A 37 -14.25 -3.32 -16.85
N PHE A 38 -13.34 -2.74 -16.06
CA PHE A 38 -11.93 -2.61 -16.41
C PHE A 38 -11.24 -3.97 -16.64
N ALA A 39 -11.69 -5.01 -15.93
CA ALA A 39 -11.19 -6.38 -16.09
C ALA A 39 -12.34 -7.37 -16.38
N LYS A 40 -13.32 -6.94 -17.20
CA LYS A 40 -14.50 -7.74 -17.57
C LYS A 40 -14.19 -9.08 -18.19
N ASP A 41 -13.04 -9.21 -18.84
CA ASP A 41 -12.59 -10.47 -19.47
C ASP A 41 -12.30 -11.59 -18.44
N ASP A 42 -12.23 -11.26 -17.17
CA ASP A 42 -12.10 -12.23 -16.08
C ASP A 42 -13.45 -12.73 -15.56
N ILE A 43 -14.55 -12.05 -15.88
CA ILE A 43 -15.90 -12.48 -15.47
C ILE A 43 -16.23 -13.84 -16.08
N GLY A 44 -16.71 -14.75 -15.25
CA GLY A 44 -17.01 -16.13 -15.63
C GLY A 44 -15.84 -17.11 -15.48
N LYS A 45 -14.60 -16.62 -15.28
CA LYS A 45 -13.45 -17.49 -14.98
C LYS A 45 -13.51 -18.01 -13.55
N ASP A 46 -12.94 -19.18 -13.31
CA ASP A 46 -12.66 -19.63 -11.95
C ASP A 46 -11.51 -18.79 -11.36
N ALA A 47 -11.66 -18.35 -10.10
CA ALA A 47 -10.70 -17.48 -9.43
C ALA A 47 -9.31 -18.14 -9.26
N GLY A 48 -9.24 -19.46 -9.15
CA GLY A 48 -7.97 -20.22 -9.11
C GLY A 48 -7.17 -20.16 -10.40
N LEU A 49 -7.77 -19.67 -11.50
CA LEU A 49 -7.12 -19.49 -12.80
C LEU A 49 -6.60 -18.05 -13.02
N LEU A 50 -6.79 -17.16 -12.05
CA LEU A 50 -6.25 -15.81 -12.11
C LEU A 50 -4.72 -15.83 -12.07
N ARG A 51 -4.10 -14.74 -12.58
CA ARG A 51 -2.63 -14.60 -12.53
C ARG A 51 -2.12 -14.78 -11.10
N HIS A 52 -0.97 -15.30 -10.87
CA HIS A 52 -0.37 -15.63 -9.57
C HIS A 52 -1.05 -16.79 -8.81
N CYS A 53 -2.21 -17.28 -9.22
CA CYS A 53 -2.78 -18.54 -8.72
C CYS A 53 -2.07 -19.76 -9.35
N GLU A 54 -2.31 -20.93 -8.75
CA GLU A 54 -1.60 -22.17 -9.15
C GLU A 54 -2.17 -22.83 -10.42
N GLY A 55 -3.13 -22.16 -11.07
CA GLY A 55 -3.75 -22.67 -12.31
C GLY A 55 -4.71 -23.83 -12.08
N GLN A 56 -5.16 -24.05 -10.85
CA GLN A 56 -6.15 -25.05 -10.49
C GLN A 56 -7.47 -24.40 -10.09
N PRO A 57 -8.61 -24.86 -10.62
CA PRO A 57 -9.91 -24.36 -10.19
C PRO A 57 -10.13 -24.54 -8.70
N ILE A 58 -10.72 -23.52 -8.07
CA ILE A 58 -11.10 -23.53 -6.64
C ILE A 58 -12.61 -23.51 -6.45
N GLY A 59 -13.41 -23.53 -7.51
CA GLY A 59 -14.86 -23.54 -7.47
C GLY A 59 -15.51 -22.18 -7.20
N VAL A 60 -14.76 -21.08 -7.27
CA VAL A 60 -15.25 -19.71 -7.07
C VAL A 60 -15.20 -18.96 -8.39
N THR A 61 -16.36 -18.62 -8.94
CA THR A 61 -16.47 -17.89 -10.20
C THR A 61 -16.34 -16.39 -9.99
N VAL A 62 -15.52 -15.72 -10.81
CA VAL A 62 -15.43 -14.26 -10.85
C VAL A 62 -16.72 -13.67 -11.41
N THR A 63 -17.30 -12.70 -10.73
CA THR A 63 -18.56 -12.06 -11.14
C THR A 63 -18.42 -10.53 -11.26
N GLY A 64 -19.29 -9.92 -12.08
CA GLY A 64 -19.53 -8.47 -12.11
C GLY A 64 -20.70 -8.03 -11.20
N ASP A 65 -21.40 -8.97 -10.57
CA ASP A 65 -22.57 -8.69 -9.71
C ASP A 65 -22.15 -8.55 -8.24
N LEU A 66 -21.88 -7.32 -7.81
CA LEU A 66 -21.52 -7.02 -6.43
C LEU A 66 -22.70 -7.24 -5.47
N ASP A 67 -23.95 -7.00 -5.92
CA ASP A 67 -25.13 -7.14 -5.07
C ASP A 67 -25.38 -8.61 -4.71
N ALA A 68 -25.15 -9.52 -5.65
CA ALA A 68 -25.21 -10.93 -5.37
C ALA A 68 -24.18 -11.34 -4.28
N LEU A 69 -22.96 -10.79 -4.31
CA LEU A 69 -21.95 -11.08 -3.28
C LEU A 69 -22.31 -10.45 -1.92
N ILE A 70 -22.86 -9.24 -1.90
CA ILE A 70 -23.36 -8.61 -0.67
C ILE A 70 -24.47 -9.46 -0.03
N ALA A 71 -25.39 -10.00 -0.84
CA ALA A 71 -26.49 -10.85 -0.36
C ALA A 71 -25.99 -12.14 0.31
N MET A 72 -24.77 -12.59 0.02
CA MET A 72 -24.13 -13.75 0.68
C MET A 72 -23.68 -13.44 2.12
N LYS A 73 -23.73 -12.17 2.55
CA LYS A 73 -23.33 -11.68 3.88
C LYS A 73 -21.93 -12.16 4.30
N PRO A 74 -20.87 -11.83 3.54
CA PRO A 74 -19.49 -12.13 3.96
C PRO A 74 -19.14 -11.35 5.23
N ASP A 75 -18.15 -11.84 6.00
CA ASP A 75 -17.62 -11.12 7.17
C ASP A 75 -16.77 -9.92 6.76
N ALA A 76 -16.04 -10.07 5.63
CA ALA A 76 -15.16 -9.02 5.13
C ALA A 76 -15.02 -9.03 3.60
N ALA A 77 -14.67 -7.87 3.07
CA ALA A 77 -14.23 -7.68 1.69
C ALA A 77 -12.76 -7.24 1.67
N MET A 78 -11.91 -7.93 0.91
CA MET A 78 -10.55 -7.50 0.62
C MET A 78 -10.55 -6.72 -0.70
N MET A 79 -10.24 -5.43 -0.64
CA MET A 79 -10.27 -4.51 -1.78
C MET A 79 -8.86 -4.30 -2.35
N GLY A 80 -8.61 -4.84 -3.55
CA GLY A 80 -7.37 -4.69 -4.31
C GLY A 80 -7.63 -4.16 -5.73
N LEU A 81 -8.48 -3.14 -5.84
CA LEU A 81 -8.80 -2.49 -7.10
C LEU A 81 -7.64 -1.60 -7.57
N GLY A 82 -7.45 -1.52 -8.87
CA GLY A 82 -6.48 -0.64 -9.52
C GLY A 82 -7.07 0.03 -10.75
N GLY A 83 -6.30 0.94 -11.34
CA GLY A 83 -6.68 1.66 -12.55
C GLY A 83 -6.74 3.18 -12.37
N PRO A 84 -6.90 3.93 -13.46
CA PRO A 84 -7.05 5.38 -13.41
C PRO A 84 -8.26 5.78 -12.57
N ASN A 85 -8.10 6.84 -11.74
CA ASN A 85 -9.19 7.38 -10.89
C ASN A 85 -9.88 6.30 -10.03
N VAL A 86 -9.12 5.33 -9.56
CA VAL A 86 -9.64 4.17 -8.80
C VAL A 86 -10.47 4.59 -7.59
N GLU A 87 -10.16 5.70 -6.95
CA GLU A 87 -10.88 6.21 -5.79
C GLU A 87 -12.34 6.56 -6.11
N ALA A 88 -12.61 7.14 -7.28
CA ALA A 88 -13.96 7.47 -7.71
C ALA A 88 -14.86 6.22 -7.82
N THR A 89 -14.25 5.06 -8.07
CA THR A 89 -14.95 3.76 -8.10
C THR A 89 -14.93 3.08 -6.74
N ALA A 90 -13.81 3.08 -6.05
CA ALA A 90 -13.58 2.30 -4.84
C ALA A 90 -14.28 2.88 -3.60
N VAL A 91 -14.37 4.22 -3.45
CA VAL A 91 -15.04 4.84 -2.31
C VAL A 91 -16.53 4.51 -2.26
N PRO A 92 -17.34 4.68 -3.33
CA PRO A 92 -18.73 4.26 -3.33
C PRO A 92 -18.93 2.77 -3.04
N ILE A 93 -18.06 1.91 -3.59
CA ILE A 93 -18.08 0.46 -3.34
C ILE A 93 -17.80 0.15 -1.87
N ALA A 94 -16.76 0.78 -1.29
CA ALA A 94 -16.46 0.62 0.12
C ALA A 94 -17.63 1.05 1.00
N CYS A 95 -18.24 2.21 0.73
CA CYS A 95 -19.43 2.69 1.46
C CYS A 95 -20.61 1.73 1.34
N LYS A 96 -20.86 1.16 0.14
CA LYS A 96 -21.94 0.19 -0.09
C LYS A 96 -21.74 -1.09 0.74
N LEU A 97 -20.52 -1.63 0.79
CA LEU A 97 -20.17 -2.81 1.58
C LEU A 97 -20.28 -2.54 3.08
N LEU A 98 -19.67 -1.46 3.54
CA LEU A 98 -19.70 -1.04 4.95
C LEU A 98 -21.14 -0.83 5.42
N GLY A 99 -21.97 -0.10 4.66
CA GLY A 99 -23.39 0.11 4.96
C GLY A 99 -24.22 -1.17 4.98
N ALA A 100 -23.78 -2.22 4.29
CA ALA A 100 -24.37 -3.56 4.34
C ALA A 100 -23.84 -4.43 5.51
N GLY A 101 -22.99 -3.89 6.38
CA GLY A 101 -22.41 -4.61 7.53
C GLY A 101 -21.22 -5.47 7.20
N ILE A 102 -20.56 -5.24 6.06
CA ILE A 102 -19.39 -6.00 5.61
C ILE A 102 -18.14 -5.15 5.90
N ASN A 103 -17.21 -5.69 6.69
CA ASN A 103 -15.94 -5.02 6.96
C ASN A 103 -15.10 -4.93 5.68
N VAL A 104 -14.40 -3.82 5.49
CA VAL A 104 -13.55 -3.62 4.32
C VAL A 104 -12.10 -3.52 4.76
N VAL A 105 -11.26 -4.43 4.27
CA VAL A 105 -9.81 -4.34 4.36
C VAL A 105 -9.25 -4.15 2.97
N GLY A 106 -8.15 -3.39 2.81
CA GLY A 106 -7.68 -3.21 1.44
C GLY A 106 -6.34 -2.51 1.30
N THR A 107 -5.97 -2.39 0.03
CA THR A 107 -4.72 -1.78 -0.41
C THR A 107 -4.96 -0.66 -1.43
N THR A 108 -6.21 -0.44 -1.82
CA THR A 108 -6.60 0.50 -2.87
C THR A 108 -6.64 1.95 -2.38
N LEU A 109 -7.18 2.16 -1.19
CA LEU A 109 -7.53 3.49 -0.67
C LEU A 109 -6.50 3.97 0.37
N LEU A 110 -5.20 3.79 0.10
CA LEU A 110 -4.10 4.09 1.04
C LEU A 110 -4.02 5.55 1.48
N ARG A 111 -4.58 6.50 0.72
CA ARG A 111 -4.67 7.92 1.13
C ARG A 111 -5.54 8.14 2.38
N TYR A 112 -6.37 7.17 2.74
CA TYR A 112 -7.20 7.19 3.95
C TYR A 112 -6.55 6.43 5.12
N LEU A 113 -5.28 6.04 4.99
CA LEU A 113 -4.50 5.41 6.06
C LEU A 113 -4.53 6.24 7.36
N TRP A 114 -4.51 7.56 7.20
CA TRP A 114 -4.61 8.52 8.29
C TRP A 114 -5.71 9.57 8.01
N PRO A 115 -6.96 9.30 8.41
CA PRO A 115 -8.13 10.12 8.00
C PRO A 115 -8.14 11.53 8.60
N GLU A 116 -7.49 11.76 9.75
CA GLU A 116 -7.50 13.03 10.47
C GLU A 116 -6.90 14.17 9.63
N THR A 117 -5.84 13.88 8.88
CA THR A 117 -5.14 14.87 8.04
C THR A 117 -5.42 14.69 6.56
N CYS A 118 -6.20 13.69 6.17
CA CYS A 118 -6.61 13.47 4.78
C CYS A 118 -7.34 14.68 4.21
N ILE A 119 -6.95 15.13 3.03
CA ILE A 119 -7.56 16.30 2.36
C ILE A 119 -8.95 16.00 1.78
N PHE A 120 -9.27 14.73 1.52
CA PHE A 120 -10.56 14.28 0.97
C PHE A 120 -11.59 14.09 2.09
N LYS A 121 -12.00 15.21 2.70
CA LYS A 121 -12.87 15.19 3.89
C LYS A 121 -14.25 14.58 3.64
N ASP A 122 -14.81 14.80 2.45
CA ASP A 122 -16.12 14.28 2.08
C ASP A 122 -16.09 12.75 1.97
N ASP A 123 -15.05 12.19 1.36
CA ASP A 123 -14.86 10.74 1.29
C ASP A 123 -14.69 10.12 2.68
N VAL A 124 -13.86 10.75 3.52
CA VAL A 124 -13.65 10.32 4.92
C VAL A 124 -14.98 10.33 5.69
N ALA A 125 -15.78 11.39 5.52
CA ALA A 125 -17.09 11.50 6.17
C ALA A 125 -18.07 10.42 5.65
N ALA A 126 -18.09 10.17 4.35
CA ALA A 126 -18.92 9.14 3.74
C ALA A 126 -18.55 7.73 4.23
N ILE A 127 -17.24 7.41 4.28
CA ILE A 127 -16.77 6.13 4.79
C ILE A 127 -17.12 5.96 6.28
N LYS A 128 -16.92 7.00 7.11
CA LYS A 128 -17.29 6.97 8.55
C LYS A 128 -18.79 6.73 8.73
N ALA A 129 -19.63 7.47 8.00
CA ALA A 129 -21.08 7.30 8.06
C ALA A 129 -21.51 5.89 7.63
N ALA A 130 -20.90 5.32 6.60
CA ALA A 130 -21.20 3.96 6.16
C ALA A 130 -20.76 2.91 7.20
N CYS A 131 -19.61 3.10 7.85
CA CYS A 131 -19.17 2.25 8.96
C CYS A 131 -20.18 2.23 10.11
N GLU A 132 -20.66 3.41 10.51
CA GLU A 132 -21.64 3.56 11.59
C GLU A 132 -22.98 2.91 11.21
N ALA A 133 -23.48 3.18 10.01
CA ALA A 133 -24.76 2.64 9.53
C ALA A 133 -24.80 1.11 9.47
N GLY A 134 -23.72 0.49 9.04
CA GLY A 134 -23.64 -0.97 8.91
C GLY A 134 -22.97 -1.67 10.10
N ASN A 135 -22.54 -0.94 11.13
CA ASN A 135 -21.78 -1.49 12.25
C ASN A 135 -20.53 -2.27 11.77
N ALA A 136 -19.79 -1.68 10.82
CA ALA A 136 -18.63 -2.29 10.16
C ALA A 136 -17.38 -1.39 10.26
N SER A 137 -16.22 -1.95 9.96
CA SER A 137 -14.94 -1.28 10.06
C SER A 137 -14.22 -1.24 8.72
N PHE A 138 -13.55 -0.13 8.45
CA PHE A 138 -12.72 0.10 7.29
C PHE A 138 -11.24 0.16 7.68
N PHE A 139 -10.41 -0.61 7.03
CA PHE A 139 -8.96 -0.67 7.26
C PHE A 139 -8.21 -0.71 5.93
N VAL A 140 -7.20 0.13 5.80
CA VAL A 140 -6.29 0.10 4.65
C VAL A 140 -4.84 -0.02 5.11
N SER A 141 -4.08 -0.82 4.39
CA SER A 141 -2.65 -1.01 4.60
C SER A 141 -1.99 -1.52 3.34
N GLY A 142 -0.74 -1.11 3.13
CA GLY A 142 0.11 -1.61 2.06
C GLY A 142 1.49 -1.97 2.62
N ASN A 143 2.53 -1.71 1.83
CA ASN A 143 3.90 -1.79 2.29
C ASN A 143 4.50 -0.39 2.50
N HIS A 144 4.35 0.49 1.52
CA HIS A 144 4.80 1.88 1.57
C HIS A 144 3.84 2.77 0.74
N PRO A 145 2.82 3.33 1.40
CA PRO A 145 2.42 3.38 2.82
C PRO A 145 1.84 2.09 3.40
N GLY A 146 1.81 1.98 4.74
CA GLY A 146 1.02 1.04 5.52
C GLY A 146 1.83 0.03 6.34
N PHE A 147 3.17 -0.06 6.16
CA PHE A 147 4.01 -0.97 6.93
C PHE A 147 5.45 -0.48 7.09
N ALA A 148 6.24 -0.46 6.00
CA ALA A 148 7.69 -0.31 6.07
C ALA A 148 8.16 1.08 6.54
N CYS A 149 7.45 2.15 6.16
CA CYS A 149 7.85 3.52 6.48
C CYS A 149 6.90 4.25 7.45
N ASP A 150 6.03 3.52 8.11
CA ASP A 150 5.12 4.04 9.14
C ASP A 150 5.01 3.09 10.34
N PHE A 151 4.48 1.88 10.17
CA PHE A 151 4.30 0.92 11.26
C PHE A 151 5.64 0.44 11.83
N LEU A 152 6.61 0.00 11.01
CA LEU A 152 7.90 -0.48 11.49
C LEU A 152 8.72 0.60 12.22
N PRO A 153 8.87 1.84 11.69
CA PRO A 153 9.47 2.91 12.48
C PRO A 153 8.81 3.10 13.82
N THR A 154 7.46 3.13 13.86
CA THR A 154 6.71 3.31 15.10
C THR A 154 6.97 2.19 16.11
N ALA A 155 7.06 0.93 15.65
CA ALA A 155 7.41 -0.19 16.50
C ALA A 155 8.83 -0.06 17.10
N MET A 156 9.81 0.46 16.33
CA MET A 156 11.16 0.74 16.85
C MET A 156 11.16 1.78 17.97
N LEU A 157 10.27 2.79 17.89
CA LEU A 157 10.20 3.89 18.87
C LEU A 157 9.79 3.44 20.25
N THR A 158 9.23 2.24 20.41
CA THR A 158 8.94 1.66 21.73
C THR A 158 10.20 1.48 22.61
N SER A 159 11.39 1.50 21.99
CA SER A 159 12.70 1.41 22.67
C SER A 159 13.39 2.77 22.84
N ALA A 160 12.78 3.88 22.41
CA ALA A 160 13.37 5.20 22.46
C ALA A 160 12.94 5.97 23.73
N ASN A 161 13.89 6.67 24.34
CA ASN A 161 13.62 7.63 25.43
C ASN A 161 13.46 9.06 24.90
N LYS A 162 14.28 9.43 23.90
CA LYS A 162 14.25 10.74 23.24
C LYS A 162 14.43 10.58 21.74
N ILE A 163 13.73 11.38 20.96
CA ILE A 163 13.78 11.37 19.51
C ILE A 163 14.12 12.78 19.03
N ASP A 164 15.18 12.89 18.23
CA ASP A 164 15.59 14.14 17.58
C ASP A 164 15.08 14.18 16.13
N SER A 165 15.11 13.05 15.42
CA SER A 165 14.53 12.90 14.08
C SER A 165 14.33 11.44 13.69
N ILE A 166 13.40 11.21 12.77
CA ILE A 166 13.10 9.91 12.15
C ILE A 166 13.22 10.07 10.63
N ASN A 167 13.91 9.14 9.99
CA ASN A 167 14.00 9.07 8.53
C ASN A 167 13.70 7.63 8.08
N ALA A 168 12.68 7.44 7.25
CA ALA A 168 12.27 6.16 6.72
C ALA A 168 12.22 6.24 5.18
N VAL A 169 13.08 5.49 4.50
CA VAL A 169 13.30 5.60 3.05
C VAL A 169 13.16 4.24 2.38
N GLU A 170 12.36 4.20 1.34
CA GLU A 170 12.38 3.11 0.36
C GLU A 170 13.59 3.28 -0.56
N ILE A 171 14.42 2.26 -0.69
CA ILE A 171 15.55 2.22 -1.64
C ILE A 171 15.29 1.04 -2.56
N MET A 172 14.91 1.31 -3.82
CA MET A 172 14.34 0.28 -4.67
C MET A 172 14.88 0.35 -6.10
N ASN A 173 15.28 -0.80 -6.64
CA ASN A 173 15.53 -0.98 -8.06
C ASN A 173 14.23 -1.46 -8.73
N TYR A 174 13.67 -0.63 -9.60
CA TYR A 174 12.42 -0.89 -10.30
C TYR A 174 12.59 -1.45 -11.72
N SER A 175 13.80 -1.84 -12.13
CA SER A 175 14.06 -2.39 -13.48
C SER A 175 13.18 -3.59 -13.83
N VAL A 176 12.76 -4.35 -12.84
CA VAL A 176 11.88 -5.53 -12.98
C VAL A 176 10.38 -5.20 -12.95
N ALA A 177 10.00 -3.95 -12.70
CA ALA A 177 8.59 -3.54 -12.63
C ALA A 177 7.97 -3.48 -14.03
N PRO A 178 6.87 -4.22 -14.28
CA PRO A 178 6.31 -4.31 -15.64
C PRO A 178 5.32 -3.19 -15.99
N ASN A 179 4.94 -2.33 -15.05
CA ASN A 179 3.95 -1.27 -15.25
C ASN A 179 4.60 -0.03 -15.88
N GLU A 180 4.66 -0.02 -17.22
CA GLU A 180 5.26 1.07 -18.01
C GLU A 180 4.63 2.44 -17.69
N PHE A 181 3.29 2.51 -17.56
CA PHE A 181 2.60 3.76 -17.26
C PHE A 181 3.04 4.36 -15.92
N GLU A 182 3.11 3.54 -14.87
CA GLU A 182 3.58 4.01 -13.56
C GLU A 182 5.05 4.44 -13.60
N MET A 183 5.87 3.71 -14.32
CA MET A 183 7.30 4.03 -14.42
C MET A 183 7.55 5.31 -15.21
N LYS A 184 6.87 5.52 -16.34
CA LYS A 184 7.03 6.71 -17.20
C LYS A 184 6.26 7.91 -16.66
N GLU A 185 4.94 7.82 -16.58
CA GLU A 185 4.09 8.95 -16.20
C GLU A 185 4.14 9.22 -14.69
N GLY A 186 4.17 8.16 -13.89
CA GLY A 186 4.22 8.27 -12.44
C GLY A 186 5.55 8.80 -11.92
N ARG A 187 6.67 8.25 -12.40
CA ARG A 187 8.02 8.52 -11.88
C ARG A 187 8.96 9.25 -12.85
N GLY A 188 8.64 9.26 -14.14
CA GLY A 188 9.44 9.93 -15.18
C GLY A 188 10.59 9.08 -15.75
N PHE A 189 10.66 7.79 -15.46
CA PHE A 189 11.74 6.93 -15.96
C PHE A 189 11.68 6.77 -17.48
N GLY A 190 12.82 6.92 -18.13
CA GLY A 190 12.93 6.91 -19.59
C GLY A 190 12.45 8.17 -20.29
N MET A 191 12.01 9.19 -19.52
CA MET A 191 11.56 10.46 -20.05
C MET A 191 12.69 11.50 -20.00
N PRO A 192 12.64 12.55 -20.87
CA PRO A 192 13.55 13.69 -20.76
C PRO A 192 13.49 14.35 -19.37
N VAL A 193 14.58 14.98 -18.94
CA VAL A 193 14.66 15.59 -17.59
C VAL A 193 13.62 16.69 -17.38
N GLU A 194 13.17 17.34 -18.45
CA GLU A 194 12.15 18.39 -18.43
C GLU A 194 10.72 17.85 -18.24
N PHE A 195 10.52 16.55 -18.48
CA PHE A 195 9.22 15.92 -18.30
C PHE A 195 8.74 16.04 -16.84
N LYS A 196 7.49 16.41 -16.65
CA LYS A 196 6.87 16.57 -15.33
C LYS A 196 6.13 15.32 -14.94
N ALA A 197 6.81 14.42 -14.21
CA ALA A 197 6.20 13.23 -13.67
C ALA A 197 5.17 13.56 -12.56
N LEU A 198 4.19 12.69 -12.34
CA LEU A 198 3.19 12.86 -11.28
C LEU A 198 3.84 12.99 -9.90
N SER A 199 4.87 12.17 -9.64
CA SER A 199 5.61 12.19 -8.38
C SER A 199 6.50 13.44 -8.19
N GLU A 200 6.64 14.31 -9.21
CA GLU A 200 7.32 15.60 -9.06
C GLU A 200 6.42 16.67 -8.44
N ASN A 201 5.10 16.46 -8.45
CA ASN A 201 4.15 17.40 -7.85
C ASN A 201 4.23 17.33 -6.30
N PRO A 202 4.57 18.44 -5.62
CA PRO A 202 4.66 18.47 -4.16
C PRO A 202 3.39 18.02 -3.44
N GLU A 203 2.21 18.37 -3.96
CA GLU A 203 0.93 17.96 -3.38
C GLU A 203 0.69 16.46 -3.58
N PHE A 204 1.14 15.89 -4.69
CA PHE A 204 1.08 14.45 -4.90
C PHE A 204 1.98 13.69 -3.89
N ILE A 205 3.23 14.17 -3.69
CA ILE A 205 4.15 13.60 -2.70
C ILE A 205 3.52 13.65 -1.31
N LYS A 206 3.03 14.81 -0.92
CA LYS A 206 2.39 15.02 0.39
C LYS A 206 1.13 14.15 0.56
N MET A 207 0.29 14.05 -0.45
CA MET A 207 -0.93 13.24 -0.42
C MET A 207 -0.60 11.75 -0.29
N THR A 208 0.47 11.28 -0.95
CA THR A 208 0.82 9.86 -1.00
C THR A 208 1.55 9.40 0.26
N TRP A 209 2.55 10.15 0.72
CA TRP A 209 3.43 9.73 1.82
C TRP A 209 3.26 10.56 3.10
N GLY A 210 2.57 11.70 3.04
CA GLY A 210 2.22 12.48 4.23
C GLY A 210 1.46 11.68 5.30
N PRO A 211 0.50 10.80 4.93
CA PRO A 211 -0.16 9.91 5.90
C PRO A 211 0.79 9.04 6.73
N CYS A 212 1.95 8.62 6.19
CA CYS A 212 2.98 7.90 6.96
C CYS A 212 3.61 8.80 8.03
N VAL A 213 3.90 10.05 7.67
CA VAL A 213 4.47 11.05 8.59
C VAL A 213 3.49 11.34 9.72
N ASP A 214 2.22 11.56 9.38
CA ASP A 214 1.16 11.83 10.36
C ASP A 214 0.90 10.64 11.27
N TYR A 215 0.95 9.42 10.72
CA TYR A 215 0.84 8.18 11.47
C TYR A 215 1.92 8.09 12.58
N ILE A 216 3.19 8.34 12.22
CA ILE A 216 4.30 8.32 13.19
C ILE A 216 4.15 9.47 14.20
N ALA A 217 3.84 10.67 13.75
CA ALA A 217 3.66 11.84 14.61
C ALA A 217 2.57 11.59 15.65
N ASN A 218 1.43 11.06 15.21
CA ASN A 218 0.31 10.74 16.11
C ASN A 218 0.66 9.68 17.15
N ALA A 219 1.38 8.62 16.77
CA ALA A 219 1.84 7.59 17.70
C ALA A 219 2.70 8.17 18.83
N LEU A 220 3.41 9.26 18.54
CA LEU A 220 4.22 10.02 19.52
C LEU A 220 3.44 11.12 20.27
N GLY A 221 2.13 11.27 19.99
CA GLY A 221 1.29 12.30 20.59
C GLY A 221 1.47 13.70 19.99
N TYR A 222 2.06 13.81 18.80
CA TYR A 222 2.26 15.06 18.08
C TYR A 222 1.36 15.19 16.86
N LYS A 223 1.23 16.43 16.39
CA LYS A 223 0.61 16.77 15.12
C LYS A 223 1.60 17.59 14.29
N CYS A 224 1.71 17.29 13.01
CA CYS A 224 2.54 18.07 12.09
C CYS A 224 1.96 19.47 11.91
N GLU A 225 2.82 20.49 12.03
CA GLU A 225 2.49 21.91 11.82
C GLU A 225 2.50 22.27 10.34
N GLY A 226 3.20 21.47 9.53
CA GLY A 226 3.35 21.64 8.09
C GLY A 226 4.27 20.58 7.50
N TYR A 227 4.48 20.66 6.19
CA TYR A 227 5.33 19.73 5.45
C TYR A 227 6.23 20.47 4.49
N THR A 228 7.43 19.92 4.27
CA THR A 228 8.29 20.23 3.14
C THR A 228 8.44 18.99 2.27
N THR A 229 8.61 19.20 0.96
CA THR A 229 8.84 18.11 0.00
C THR A 229 10.09 18.38 -0.80
N SER A 230 10.75 17.33 -1.27
CA SER A 230 11.83 17.42 -2.25
C SER A 230 11.63 16.39 -3.36
N TYR A 231 12.15 16.70 -4.53
CA TYR A 231 12.19 15.79 -5.67
C TYR A 231 13.45 16.05 -6.50
N GLU A 232 14.20 15.01 -6.81
CA GLU A 232 15.42 15.08 -7.59
C GLU A 232 15.43 13.97 -8.65
N LYS A 233 16.03 14.25 -9.80
CA LYS A 233 16.19 13.34 -10.93
C LYS A 233 17.67 13.10 -11.22
N ALA A 234 17.99 11.90 -11.66
CA ALA A 234 19.28 11.62 -12.28
C ALA A 234 19.06 10.90 -13.62
N VAL A 235 19.87 11.27 -14.60
CA VAL A 235 19.87 10.67 -15.95
C VAL A 235 20.92 9.56 -16.02
N THR A 236 20.68 8.58 -16.90
CA THR A 236 21.68 7.56 -17.23
C THR A 236 22.57 8.03 -18.39
N ASP A 237 23.81 7.61 -18.41
CA ASP A 237 24.76 7.88 -19.51
C ASP A 237 24.81 6.76 -20.56
N HIS A 238 24.06 5.68 -20.35
CA HIS A 238 23.95 4.51 -21.23
C HIS A 238 22.50 3.99 -21.27
N ASP A 239 22.23 3.10 -22.22
CA ASP A 239 20.92 2.44 -22.34
C ASP A 239 20.74 1.42 -21.20
N VAL A 240 19.59 1.45 -20.52
CA VAL A 240 19.25 0.53 -19.43
C VAL A 240 18.11 -0.40 -19.87
N SER A 241 18.35 -1.72 -19.82
CA SER A 241 17.32 -2.73 -20.08
C SER A 241 16.41 -2.89 -18.87
N VAL A 242 15.09 -2.82 -19.06
CA VAL A 242 14.08 -2.92 -18.04
C VAL A 242 12.94 -3.83 -18.47
N ALA A 243 12.06 -4.25 -17.56
CA ALA A 243 10.98 -5.20 -17.84
C ALA A 243 10.01 -4.76 -18.95
N TYR A 244 9.82 -3.46 -19.18
CA TYR A 244 8.95 -2.91 -20.23
C TYR A 244 9.71 -2.37 -21.44
N GLY A 245 11.00 -2.66 -21.59
CA GLY A 245 11.82 -2.26 -22.76
C GLY A 245 13.17 -1.69 -22.41
N THR A 246 13.53 -0.55 -23.01
CA THR A 246 14.81 0.13 -22.79
C THR A 246 14.59 1.57 -22.39
N ILE A 247 15.32 2.02 -21.39
CA ILE A 247 15.48 3.42 -21.02
C ILE A 247 16.71 3.97 -21.76
N PRO A 248 16.54 4.95 -22.66
CA PRO A 248 17.66 5.47 -23.46
C PRO A 248 18.64 6.28 -22.62
N ALA A 249 19.91 6.29 -23.04
CA ALA A 249 20.92 7.20 -22.52
C ALA A 249 20.43 8.67 -22.58
N GLY A 250 20.79 9.48 -21.60
CA GLY A 250 20.37 10.87 -21.47
C GLY A 250 18.94 11.08 -20.93
N THR A 251 18.23 10.01 -20.56
CA THR A 251 16.90 10.11 -19.95
C THR A 251 16.93 9.79 -18.46
N VAL A 252 15.85 10.11 -17.73
CA VAL A 252 15.73 9.90 -16.29
C VAL A 252 15.77 8.40 -15.98
N ALA A 253 16.67 7.98 -15.10
CA ALA A 253 16.81 6.60 -14.67
C ALA A 253 16.89 6.42 -13.15
N ALA A 254 16.93 7.53 -12.40
CA ALA A 254 16.76 7.49 -10.96
C ALA A 254 15.98 8.73 -10.48
N VAL A 255 15.18 8.54 -9.43
CA VAL A 255 14.47 9.63 -8.75
C VAL A 255 14.61 9.48 -7.24
N ARG A 256 14.70 10.62 -6.56
CA ARG A 256 14.70 10.70 -5.10
C ARG A 256 13.66 11.71 -4.67
N LEU A 257 12.80 11.34 -3.73
CA LEU A 257 11.77 12.23 -3.21
C LEU A 257 11.63 12.08 -1.70
N THR A 258 11.17 13.14 -1.03
CA THR A 258 10.87 13.10 0.39
C THR A 258 9.65 13.96 0.72
N VAL A 259 8.95 13.59 1.79
CA VAL A 259 8.06 14.45 2.55
C VAL A 259 8.55 14.50 3.99
N THR A 260 8.66 15.69 4.54
CA THR A 260 9.15 15.91 5.92
C THR A 260 8.13 16.70 6.71
N GLY A 261 7.65 16.13 7.80
CA GLY A 261 6.77 16.79 8.76
C GLY A 261 7.53 17.68 9.73
N ILE A 262 6.94 18.84 10.00
CA ILE A 262 7.46 19.84 10.94
C ILE A 262 6.77 19.66 12.28
N ILE A 263 7.54 19.50 13.35
CA ILE A 263 7.07 19.40 14.74
C ILE A 263 7.91 20.35 15.60
N ASN A 264 7.26 21.19 16.41
CA ASN A 264 7.90 22.22 17.24
C ASN A 264 8.85 23.12 16.41
N GLY A 265 8.39 23.53 15.21
CA GLY A 265 9.12 24.38 14.29
C GLY A 265 10.35 23.78 13.62
N LYS A 266 10.56 22.45 13.72
CA LYS A 266 11.73 21.75 13.18
C LYS A 266 11.35 20.56 12.31
N PRO A 267 12.14 20.24 11.25
CA PRO A 267 12.05 18.98 10.53
C PRO A 267 12.24 17.80 11.50
N ALA A 268 11.23 16.94 11.62
CA ALA A 268 11.24 15.87 12.62
C ALA A 268 11.11 14.47 12.01
N ILE A 269 10.16 14.27 11.10
CA ILE A 269 9.86 12.97 10.51
C ILE A 269 9.93 13.07 9.00
N THR A 270 10.86 12.35 8.38
CA THR A 270 11.03 12.28 6.94
C THR A 270 10.66 10.90 6.43
N VAL A 271 9.79 10.85 5.44
CA VAL A 271 9.48 9.63 4.67
C VAL A 271 9.82 9.89 3.21
N GLY A 272 10.44 8.93 2.54
CA GLY A 272 10.90 9.15 1.18
C GLY A 272 11.17 7.88 0.39
N ALA A 273 11.61 8.08 -0.84
CA ALA A 273 12.00 7.03 -1.75
C ALA A 273 13.25 7.41 -2.56
N VAL A 274 14.12 6.45 -2.78
CA VAL A 274 15.25 6.48 -3.72
C VAL A 274 15.03 5.33 -4.69
N ASN A 275 14.50 5.63 -5.85
CA ASN A 275 14.14 4.64 -6.85
C ASN A 275 15.09 4.73 -8.04
N ARG A 276 15.57 3.59 -8.50
CA ARG A 276 16.51 3.44 -9.62
C ARG A 276 16.01 2.43 -10.63
N MET A 277 16.48 2.56 -11.85
CA MET A 277 16.26 1.59 -12.93
C MET A 277 17.52 0.78 -13.23
N SER A 278 18.66 1.12 -12.64
CA SER A 278 19.90 0.32 -12.63
C SER A 278 20.70 0.65 -11.36
N GLU A 279 21.51 -0.30 -10.90
CA GLU A 279 22.32 -0.11 -9.69
C GLU A 279 23.44 0.94 -9.83
N ASP A 280 23.88 1.23 -11.04
CA ASP A 280 24.87 2.25 -11.33
C ASP A 280 24.28 3.65 -11.54
N CYS A 281 22.96 3.79 -11.68
CA CYS A 281 22.32 5.08 -11.74
C CYS A 281 22.39 5.80 -10.39
N ALA A 282 22.74 7.10 -10.42
CA ALA A 282 22.87 7.95 -9.23
C ALA A 282 23.76 7.32 -8.12
N PRO A 283 25.06 7.07 -8.40
CA PRO A 283 25.94 6.32 -7.49
C PRO A 283 26.09 6.98 -6.11
N ASP A 284 25.97 8.30 -6.04
CA ASP A 284 26.14 9.08 -4.80
C ASP A 284 24.88 9.11 -3.91
N TRP A 285 23.75 8.59 -4.41
CA TRP A 285 22.53 8.52 -3.61
C TRP A 285 22.57 7.31 -2.67
N GLN A 286 21.84 7.42 -1.54
CA GLN A 286 21.75 6.35 -0.55
C GLN A 286 21.46 4.99 -1.20
N ARG A 287 22.15 3.96 -0.72
CA ARG A 287 21.98 2.56 -1.10
C ARG A 287 21.64 1.73 0.12
N GLY A 288 21.01 0.59 -0.09
CA GLY A 288 20.85 -0.45 0.90
C GLY A 288 21.89 -1.56 0.73
N SER A 289 21.83 -2.59 1.56
CA SER A 289 22.67 -3.79 1.45
C SER A 289 22.36 -4.64 0.21
N GLN A 290 21.18 -4.41 -0.40
CA GLN A 290 20.73 -5.08 -1.61
C GLN A 290 19.81 -4.16 -2.43
N PRO A 291 19.45 -4.52 -3.69
CA PRO A 291 18.69 -3.68 -4.62
C PRO A 291 17.30 -3.22 -4.16
N GLY A 292 16.77 -3.80 -3.09
CA GLY A 292 15.46 -3.42 -2.56
C GLY A 292 15.43 -3.54 -1.04
N VAL A 293 15.40 -2.38 -0.37
CA VAL A 293 15.32 -2.30 1.10
C VAL A 293 14.49 -1.10 1.53
N TYR A 294 14.02 -1.14 2.76
CA TYR A 294 13.51 0.01 3.52
C TYR A 294 14.51 0.32 4.62
N TYR A 295 15.06 1.52 4.62
CA TYR A 295 16.07 1.93 5.56
C TYR A 295 15.50 2.97 6.54
N ILE A 296 15.51 2.63 7.81
CA ILE A 296 14.95 3.45 8.88
C ILE A 296 16.07 3.91 9.79
N THR A 297 16.15 5.20 10.04
CA THR A 297 17.08 5.82 10.99
C THR A 297 16.29 6.63 12.00
N VAL A 298 16.50 6.35 13.28
CA VAL A 298 16.05 7.17 14.39
C VAL A 298 17.29 7.81 15.02
N LYS A 299 17.36 9.14 15.04
CA LYS A 299 18.35 9.87 15.81
C LYS A 299 17.73 10.24 17.13
N GLY A 300 18.43 9.97 18.22
CA GLY A 300 17.91 10.21 19.56
C GLY A 300 18.67 9.43 20.63
N GLU A 301 17.97 9.05 21.66
CA GLU A 301 18.50 8.33 22.82
C GLU A 301 17.65 7.06 23.07
N PRO A 302 18.17 5.89 22.64
CA PRO A 302 19.34 5.67 21.79
C PRO A 302 19.07 6.02 20.32
N SER A 303 20.11 6.28 19.52
CA SER A 303 20.02 6.27 18.07
C SER A 303 19.91 4.85 17.57
N MET A 304 19.04 4.61 16.57
CA MET A 304 18.75 3.27 16.06
C MET A 304 18.69 3.26 14.53
N ASN A 305 19.08 2.14 13.93
CA ASN A 305 18.92 1.88 12.51
C ASN A 305 18.27 0.52 12.29
N MET A 306 17.46 0.41 11.24
CA MET A 306 16.92 -0.85 10.77
C MET A 306 16.94 -0.87 9.24
N GLU A 307 17.33 -2.00 8.68
CA GLU A 307 17.12 -2.31 7.27
C GLU A 307 16.16 -3.49 7.17
N TYR A 308 15.03 -3.25 6.51
CA TYR A 308 14.01 -4.24 6.22
C TYR A 308 14.05 -4.58 4.75
N SER A 309 14.19 -5.85 4.44
CA SER A 309 14.16 -6.37 3.07
C SER A 309 13.39 -7.67 2.98
N TYR A 310 13.02 -8.05 1.76
CA TYR A 310 12.36 -9.30 1.44
C TYR A 310 12.81 -9.72 0.04
N ASP A 311 12.44 -10.93 -0.39
CA ASP A 311 12.65 -11.35 -1.78
C ASP A 311 11.93 -10.38 -2.73
N MET A 312 12.73 -9.68 -3.53
CA MET A 312 12.28 -8.58 -4.39
C MET A 312 11.65 -9.05 -5.70
N SER A 313 11.35 -10.34 -5.86
CA SER A 313 10.55 -10.77 -7.00
C SER A 313 9.22 -9.98 -7.01
N VAL A 314 8.77 -9.57 -8.19
CA VAL A 314 7.51 -8.80 -8.35
C VAL A 314 6.34 -9.49 -7.65
N ALA A 315 6.33 -10.82 -7.70
CA ALA A 315 5.32 -11.64 -7.05
C ALA A 315 5.26 -11.43 -5.53
N TYR A 316 6.41 -11.37 -4.85
CA TYR A 316 6.44 -11.20 -3.39
C TYR A 316 6.10 -9.79 -2.93
N GLY A 317 6.35 -8.76 -3.73
CA GLY A 317 5.85 -7.42 -3.46
C GLY A 317 4.32 -7.40 -3.36
N TYR A 318 3.61 -8.05 -4.28
CA TYR A 318 2.16 -8.19 -4.23
C TYR A 318 1.69 -9.06 -3.07
N SER A 319 2.45 -10.10 -2.72
CA SER A 319 2.16 -10.98 -1.59
C SER A 319 2.15 -10.22 -0.26
N ILE A 320 3.19 -9.42 0.02
CA ILE A 320 3.29 -8.63 1.25
C ILE A 320 2.07 -7.73 1.40
N VAL A 321 1.73 -7.00 0.34
CA VAL A 321 0.60 -6.07 0.34
C VAL A 321 -0.72 -6.82 0.57
N ALA A 322 -0.95 -7.93 -0.12
CA ALA A 322 -2.13 -8.76 0.07
C ALA A 322 -2.22 -9.33 1.49
N CYS A 323 -1.13 -9.89 2.01
CA CYS A 323 -1.10 -10.49 3.34
C CYS A 323 -1.34 -9.46 4.46
N ARG A 324 -0.85 -8.22 4.31
CA ARG A 324 -1.15 -7.15 5.27
C ARG A 324 -2.66 -6.92 5.42
N ALA A 325 -3.41 -6.90 4.32
CA ALA A 325 -4.86 -6.76 4.35
C ALA A 325 -5.54 -8.01 4.91
N LEU A 326 -5.18 -9.20 4.43
CA LEU A 326 -5.80 -10.45 4.84
C LEU A 326 -5.61 -10.75 6.33
N ASN A 327 -4.39 -10.57 6.85
CA ASN A 327 -4.09 -10.82 8.25
C ASN A 327 -4.82 -9.85 9.20
N ALA A 328 -5.25 -8.68 8.69
CA ALA A 328 -6.01 -7.72 9.47
C ALA A 328 -7.49 -8.12 9.64
N ILE A 329 -8.04 -8.98 8.79
CA ILE A 329 -9.48 -9.32 8.79
C ILE A 329 -10.01 -9.69 10.18
N PRO A 330 -9.40 -10.61 10.95
CA PRO A 330 -9.93 -10.96 12.27
C PRO A 330 -9.99 -9.78 13.24
N ALA A 331 -8.95 -8.95 13.26
CA ALA A 331 -8.85 -7.79 14.14
C ALA A 331 -9.85 -6.69 13.73
N VAL A 332 -9.99 -6.44 12.42
CA VAL A 332 -10.91 -5.44 11.86
C VAL A 332 -12.36 -5.85 12.10
N CYS A 333 -12.69 -7.14 11.94
CA CYS A 333 -14.02 -7.66 12.26
C CYS A 333 -14.38 -7.58 13.77
N ALA A 334 -13.38 -7.49 14.63
CA ALA A 334 -13.56 -7.34 16.08
C ALA A 334 -13.45 -5.89 16.57
N ALA A 335 -13.04 -4.98 15.69
CA ALA A 335 -12.87 -3.57 16.03
C ALA A 335 -14.21 -2.85 16.21
N LYS A 336 -14.17 -1.66 16.83
CA LYS A 336 -15.31 -0.76 16.84
C LYS A 336 -15.56 -0.21 15.44
N PRO A 337 -16.83 0.01 15.05
CA PRO A 337 -17.16 0.59 13.75
C PRO A 337 -16.43 1.90 13.49
N GLY A 338 -15.86 2.05 12.30
CA GLY A 338 -15.13 3.25 11.91
C GLY A 338 -13.96 2.97 10.97
N ILE A 339 -13.20 4.03 10.65
CA ILE A 339 -11.91 3.89 9.98
C ILE A 339 -10.88 3.54 11.06
N VAL A 340 -10.28 2.37 10.92
CA VAL A 340 -9.38 1.78 11.92
C VAL A 340 -7.94 1.82 11.42
N SER A 341 -7.02 2.27 12.25
CA SER A 341 -5.59 2.24 11.97
C SER A 341 -4.90 1.02 12.61
N SER A 342 -3.71 0.69 12.13
CA SER A 342 -2.88 -0.35 12.76
C SER A 342 -2.35 0.04 14.16
N GLN A 343 -2.56 1.28 14.62
CA GLN A 343 -2.31 1.69 16.01
C GLN A 343 -3.42 1.28 16.97
N GLU A 344 -4.62 0.98 16.45
CA GLU A 344 -5.82 0.72 17.24
C GLU A 344 -6.18 -0.76 17.32
N ILE A 345 -5.55 -1.59 16.50
CA ILE A 345 -5.76 -3.04 16.46
C ILE A 345 -4.52 -3.79 16.94
N PRO A 346 -4.67 -5.01 17.48
CA PRO A 346 -3.53 -5.85 17.86
C PRO A 346 -2.67 -6.19 16.64
N PHE A 347 -1.49 -6.76 16.86
CA PHE A 347 -0.65 -7.29 15.77
C PHE A 347 -1.44 -8.26 14.91
N THR A 348 -1.46 -7.98 13.61
CA THR A 348 -2.18 -8.77 12.60
C THR A 348 -1.25 -9.82 12.00
N LEU A 349 -1.20 -10.98 12.63
CA LEU A 349 -0.32 -12.08 12.26
C LEU A 349 -1.08 -13.14 11.45
N PRO A 350 -0.40 -13.89 10.56
CA PRO A 350 -1.00 -15.05 9.92
C PRO A 350 -1.31 -16.12 10.98
N THR A 351 -2.48 -16.71 10.90
CA THR A 351 -2.85 -17.91 11.65
C THR A 351 -2.55 -19.14 10.79
N CYS A 352 -2.23 -20.27 11.43
CA CYS A 352 -1.90 -21.52 10.72
C CYS A 352 -0.75 -21.34 9.69
N ALA A 353 0.30 -20.61 10.09
CA ALA A 353 1.41 -20.24 9.20
C ALA A 353 2.55 -21.26 9.19
N PHE A 354 2.52 -22.23 10.06
CA PHE A 354 3.48 -23.33 10.13
C PHE A 354 2.79 -24.63 9.73
N ASP A 355 3.41 -25.39 8.82
CA ASP A 355 3.01 -26.73 8.40
C ASP A 355 3.40 -27.78 9.44
#